data_1a5fe2322dafb4e6648f70ecf7a6a516
#
_entry.id   1a5fe2322dafb4e6648f70ecf7a6a516
#
_cell.length_a   1.000
_cell.length_b   1.000
_cell.length_c   1.000
_cell.angle_alpha   90.00
_cell.angle_beta   90.00
_cell.angle_gamma   90.00
#
_symmetry.space_group_name_H-M   'P 1'
#
loop_
_entity.id
_entity.type
_entity.pdbx_description
1 polymer ?
#
loop_
_entity_poly.entity_id
_entity_poly.type
_entity_poly.pdbx_seq_one_letter_code
_entity_poly.pdbx_strand_id
1 'polypeptide(L)'
;MKRLRHILQSKHLIKIITIIIFIITLLYTNYYPFKSKYTKNDKEFIGIVTKYEVKEDKITIEIKAKEKLLITYKYQDKEFNNLSYGDKIKVKGTLITPSKNTNQNTFNYQKYLYYKKIYYLVEATSINKIANNHNYLYTIKNILYQKIDKLKSSNYIKTLLFCDNTLSKEIKESYRINGISHLFSVSGMHINFFVSIIYLYLNKITYNKRIKYLITNIFIIIYLILFPSSSLLRSAVMSILYSINYLLKLKIKKIDILLLTLGVSLLINPFIIYDLGYIYSYTITFFLVLSSSTLKKKNKINKIIYISLLSFLVSIPITIYNSFEINIISILLNIILVPIISIIILPLTILTYIFPILDSILYLFTNTLETISLFISKINITKIIFPKPSLLIVVLQSIDTFN
;
A
#
# COMPACT_ATOMS: atom_id res chain seq x y z
N MET A 1 11.03 -25.42 21.79
CA MET A 1 9.84 -25.58 20.95
C MET A 1 8.54 -25.83 21.71
N LYS A 2 8.45 -26.78 22.66
CA LYS A 2 7.21 -27.06 23.45
C LYS A 2 6.69 -25.82 24.21
N ARG A 3 7.57 -25.04 24.91
CA ARG A 3 7.19 -23.81 25.62
C ARG A 3 6.63 -22.74 24.68
N LEU A 4 7.28 -22.49 23.55
CA LEU A 4 6.82 -21.49 22.55
C LEU A 4 5.46 -21.89 21.97
N ARG A 5 5.23 -23.17 21.75
CA ARG A 5 3.95 -23.72 21.29
C ARG A 5 2.84 -23.51 22.33
N HIS A 6 3.14 -23.71 23.62
CA HIS A 6 2.19 -23.48 24.72
C HIS A 6 1.83 -21.99 24.86
N ILE A 7 2.82 -21.11 24.73
CA ILE A 7 2.65 -19.65 24.75
C ILE A 7 1.76 -19.19 23.58
N LEU A 8 2.04 -19.63 22.36
CA LEU A 8 1.30 -19.25 21.16
C LEU A 8 -0.10 -19.90 21.07
N GLN A 9 -0.38 -20.94 21.85
CA GLN A 9 -1.70 -21.57 21.95
C GLN A 9 -2.58 -20.95 23.03
N SER A 10 -2.03 -20.15 23.94
CA SER A 10 -2.82 -19.43 24.95
C SER A 10 -3.55 -18.27 24.32
N LYS A 11 -4.88 -18.44 24.16
CA LYS A 11 -5.79 -17.48 23.49
C LYS A 11 -5.73 -16.06 24.09
N HIS A 12 -5.46 -15.94 25.37
CA HIS A 12 -5.43 -14.67 26.10
C HIS A 12 -4.09 -13.95 25.91
N LEU A 13 -2.98 -14.69 25.84
CA LEU A 13 -1.66 -14.10 25.81
C LEU A 13 -1.39 -13.34 24.49
N ILE A 14 -1.80 -13.89 23.34
CA ILE A 14 -1.66 -13.19 22.04
C ILE A 14 -2.42 -11.86 22.06
N LYS A 15 -3.65 -11.85 22.56
CA LYS A 15 -4.46 -10.63 22.67
C LYS A 15 -3.80 -9.62 23.60
N ILE A 16 -3.37 -10.04 24.78
CA ILE A 16 -2.72 -9.17 25.77
C ILE A 16 -1.43 -8.55 25.18
N ILE A 17 -0.56 -9.37 24.59
CA ILE A 17 0.69 -8.88 23.98
C ILE A 17 0.38 -7.89 22.85
N THR A 18 -0.59 -8.18 21.97
CA THR A 18 -0.94 -7.26 20.89
C THR A 18 -1.49 -5.94 21.41
N ILE A 19 -2.33 -5.96 22.47
CA ILE A 19 -2.85 -4.75 23.11
C ILE A 19 -1.71 -3.95 23.74
N ILE A 20 -0.79 -4.60 24.44
CA ILE A 20 0.39 -3.93 25.04
C ILE A 20 1.23 -3.27 23.94
N ILE A 21 1.57 -3.98 22.87
CA ILE A 21 2.32 -3.42 21.74
C ILE A 21 1.57 -2.22 21.13
N PHE A 22 0.25 -2.31 20.98
CA PHE A 22 -0.57 -1.23 20.45
C PHE A 22 -0.53 0.03 21.37
N ILE A 23 -0.69 -0.14 22.68
CA ILE A 23 -0.62 0.95 23.65
C ILE A 23 0.77 1.58 23.65
N ILE A 24 1.84 0.76 23.70
CA ILE A 24 3.22 1.26 23.63
C ILE A 24 3.44 2.04 22.34
N THR A 25 2.92 1.55 21.21
CA THR A 25 3.03 2.23 19.91
C THR A 25 2.32 3.59 19.93
N LEU A 26 1.11 3.66 20.49
CA LEU A 26 0.38 4.93 20.63
C LEU A 26 1.16 5.92 21.52
N LEU A 27 1.68 5.48 22.64
CA LEU A 27 2.50 6.31 23.53
C LEU A 27 3.77 6.79 22.80
N TYR A 28 4.49 5.87 22.16
CA TYR A 28 5.70 6.19 21.41
C TYR A 28 5.44 7.23 20.31
N THR A 29 4.41 7.05 19.50
CA THR A 29 4.13 7.95 18.36
C THR A 29 3.60 9.31 18.77
N ASN A 30 3.00 9.44 19.97
CA ASN A 30 2.50 10.71 20.50
C ASN A 30 3.54 11.46 21.35
N TYR A 31 4.33 10.75 22.16
CA TYR A 31 5.24 11.37 23.14
C TYR A 31 6.69 11.41 22.68
N TYR A 32 7.07 10.65 21.65
CA TYR A 32 8.44 10.66 21.13
C TYR A 32 8.49 11.39 19.79
N PRO A 33 8.61 12.74 19.81
CA PRO A 33 8.58 13.51 18.57
C PRO A 33 9.83 13.18 17.73
N PHE A 34 9.60 12.83 16.48
CA PHE A 34 10.67 12.75 15.49
C PHE A 34 11.24 14.15 15.30
N LYS A 35 12.51 14.34 15.67
CA LYS A 35 13.24 15.61 15.47
C LYS A 35 14.07 15.51 14.20
N SER A 36 14.04 16.55 13.38
CA SER A 36 14.90 16.61 12.20
C SER A 36 16.37 16.64 12.61
N LYS A 37 17.20 16.01 11.78
CA LYS A 37 18.66 16.06 11.85
C LYS A 37 19.26 17.22 11.04
N TYR A 38 18.41 18.00 10.37
CA TYR A 38 18.79 19.19 9.62
C TYR A 38 18.29 20.45 10.31
N THR A 39 19.05 21.52 10.14
CA THR A 39 18.67 22.89 10.55
C THR A 39 18.24 23.68 9.32
N LYS A 40 17.44 24.74 9.51
CA LYS A 40 16.97 25.58 8.40
C LYS A 40 18.09 26.23 7.57
N ASN A 41 19.31 26.30 8.14
CA ASN A 41 20.47 26.90 7.50
C ASN A 41 21.19 25.94 6.57
N ASP A 42 20.89 24.64 6.61
CA ASP A 42 21.50 23.66 5.72
C ASP A 42 21.04 23.89 4.29
N LYS A 43 21.98 24.06 3.36
CA LYS A 43 21.73 24.33 1.94
C LYS A 43 22.19 23.21 1.02
N GLU A 44 22.92 22.23 1.53
CA GLU A 44 23.43 21.10 0.75
C GLU A 44 23.01 19.76 1.36
N PHE A 45 22.48 18.88 0.52
CA PHE A 45 21.94 17.59 0.93
C PHE A 45 22.54 16.49 0.06
N ILE A 46 23.15 15.49 0.68
CA ILE A 46 23.68 14.34 -0.01
C ILE A 46 22.89 13.11 0.41
N GLY A 47 22.37 12.36 -0.55
CA GLY A 47 21.58 11.18 -0.25
C GLY A 47 21.43 10.24 -1.45
N ILE A 48 20.82 9.10 -1.18
CA ILE A 48 20.55 8.06 -2.16
C ILE A 48 19.12 8.19 -2.64
N VAL A 49 18.91 8.19 -3.96
CA VAL A 49 17.59 8.24 -4.58
C VAL A 49 16.82 6.96 -4.27
N THR A 50 15.70 7.09 -3.56
CA THR A 50 14.82 5.98 -3.21
C THR A 50 13.56 5.93 -4.09
N LYS A 51 13.08 7.11 -4.51
CA LYS A 51 11.95 7.28 -5.41
C LYS A 51 12.10 8.56 -6.21
N TYR A 52 11.65 8.56 -7.46
CA TYR A 52 11.53 9.79 -8.24
C TYR A 52 10.32 9.74 -9.17
N GLU A 53 9.74 10.90 -9.43
CA GLU A 53 8.59 11.09 -10.33
C GLU A 53 8.86 12.31 -11.18
N VAL A 54 8.92 12.11 -12.49
CA VAL A 54 9.11 13.17 -13.49
C VAL A 54 7.75 13.65 -13.94
N LYS A 55 7.50 14.95 -13.87
CA LYS A 55 6.33 15.67 -14.40
C LYS A 55 6.80 16.65 -15.46
N GLU A 56 5.87 17.20 -16.21
CA GLU A 56 6.18 18.13 -17.32
C GLU A 56 7.05 19.32 -16.91
N ASP A 57 6.83 19.87 -15.71
CA ASP A 57 7.44 21.10 -15.20
C ASP A 57 8.40 20.90 -14.03
N LYS A 58 8.41 19.71 -13.45
CA LYS A 58 9.18 19.43 -12.23
C LYS A 58 9.47 17.97 -11.99
N ILE A 59 10.55 17.72 -11.28
CA ILE A 59 10.89 16.40 -10.73
C ILE A 59 10.68 16.43 -9.23
N THR A 60 10.02 15.38 -8.72
CA THR A 60 9.93 15.11 -7.29
C THR A 60 10.79 13.91 -6.97
N ILE A 61 11.76 14.04 -6.05
CA ILE A 61 12.72 13.01 -5.70
C ILE A 61 12.66 12.77 -4.19
N GLU A 62 12.51 11.52 -3.76
CA GLU A 62 12.72 11.12 -2.38
C GLU A 62 14.14 10.58 -2.23
N ILE A 63 14.91 11.15 -1.31
CA ILE A 63 16.25 10.69 -0.98
C ILE A 63 16.34 10.20 0.46
N LYS A 64 17.19 9.21 0.66
CA LYS A 64 17.66 8.77 1.98
C LYS A 64 19.01 9.42 2.24
N ALA A 65 19.00 10.50 3.00
CA ALA A 65 20.17 11.25 3.47
C ALA A 65 20.38 10.97 4.97
N LYS A 66 20.73 11.97 5.80
CA LYS A 66 20.69 11.84 7.28
C LYS A 66 19.30 11.45 7.77
N GLU A 67 18.28 11.91 7.07
CA GLU A 67 16.88 11.53 7.19
C GLU A 67 16.23 11.46 5.79
N LYS A 68 14.96 11.08 5.70
CA LYS A 68 14.23 11.13 4.44
C LYS A 68 13.90 12.56 4.07
N LEU A 69 14.23 12.97 2.86
CA LEU A 69 13.89 14.27 2.31
C LEU A 69 13.10 14.10 1.01
N LEU A 70 12.10 14.94 0.82
CA LEU A 70 11.35 15.06 -0.41
C LEU A 70 11.78 16.34 -1.12
N ILE A 71 12.39 16.17 -2.29
CA ILE A 71 12.99 17.23 -3.09
C ILE A 71 12.06 17.55 -4.24
N THR A 72 11.83 18.82 -4.47
CA THR A 72 11.15 19.32 -5.67
C THR A 72 12.14 20.18 -6.44
N TYR A 73 12.35 19.84 -7.70
CA TYR A 73 13.20 20.62 -8.61
C TYR A 73 12.38 21.00 -9.84
N LYS A 74 12.29 22.29 -10.12
CA LYS A 74 11.69 22.84 -11.34
C LYS A 74 12.80 22.97 -12.38
N TYR A 75 12.61 22.36 -13.53
CA TYR A 75 13.59 22.43 -14.62
C TYR A 75 12.97 23.11 -15.84
N GLN A 76 13.80 23.86 -16.57
CA GLN A 76 13.39 24.54 -17.79
C GLN A 76 13.69 23.71 -19.06
N ASP A 77 14.63 22.76 -18.98
CA ASP A 77 15.05 21.92 -20.10
C ASP A 77 14.95 20.43 -19.80
N LYS A 78 14.66 19.62 -20.82
CA LYS A 78 14.38 18.18 -20.74
C LYS A 78 15.60 17.29 -20.37
N GLU A 79 16.70 17.86 -19.88
CA GLU A 79 17.97 17.12 -19.67
C GLU A 79 18.04 16.21 -18.42
N PHE A 80 16.95 16.05 -17.66
CA PHE A 80 16.99 15.28 -16.42
C PHE A 80 16.73 13.76 -16.59
N ASN A 81 17.06 13.17 -17.73
CA ASN A 81 16.78 11.76 -18.04
C ASN A 81 17.77 10.73 -17.43
N ASN A 82 18.74 11.12 -16.59
CA ASN A 82 19.82 10.24 -16.14
C ASN A 82 19.79 9.84 -14.66
N LEU A 83 18.66 10.01 -13.97
CA LEU A 83 18.54 9.53 -12.59
C LEU A 83 18.00 8.11 -12.54
N SER A 84 18.66 7.28 -11.73
CA SER A 84 18.26 5.90 -11.45
C SER A 84 18.07 5.69 -9.96
N TYR A 85 17.26 4.69 -9.59
CA TYR A 85 17.14 4.28 -8.19
C TYR A 85 18.50 3.89 -7.65
N GLY A 86 18.84 4.38 -6.45
CA GLY A 86 20.09 4.08 -5.78
C GLY A 86 21.23 5.03 -6.12
N ASP A 87 21.09 5.93 -7.09
CA ASP A 87 22.10 6.93 -7.38
C ASP A 87 22.35 7.84 -6.19
N LYS A 88 23.60 8.17 -5.94
CA LYS A 88 24.00 9.15 -4.93
C LYS A 88 24.01 10.54 -5.55
N ILE A 89 23.18 11.43 -5.03
CA ILE A 89 23.07 12.80 -5.53
C ILE A 89 23.40 13.83 -4.47
N LYS A 90 23.94 14.96 -4.92
CA LYS A 90 24.11 16.20 -4.16
C LYS A 90 23.07 17.19 -4.63
N VAL A 91 22.28 17.69 -3.72
CA VAL A 91 21.23 18.66 -3.96
C VAL A 91 21.57 19.94 -3.24
N LYS A 92 21.55 21.06 -3.94
CA LYS A 92 21.58 22.41 -3.35
C LYS A 92 20.18 22.97 -3.38
N GLY A 93 19.77 23.60 -2.28
CA GLY A 93 18.43 24.14 -2.18
C GLY A 93 18.10 24.65 -0.78
N THR A 94 16.85 25.03 -0.59
CA THR A 94 16.32 25.55 0.67
C THR A 94 15.37 24.55 1.33
N LEU A 95 15.47 24.43 2.65
CA LEU A 95 14.53 23.63 3.45
C LEU A 95 13.25 24.40 3.70
N ILE A 96 12.13 23.78 3.38
CA ILE A 96 10.80 24.30 3.60
C ILE A 96 10.05 23.41 4.57
N THR A 97 9.43 24.02 5.58
CA THR A 97 8.51 23.30 6.44
C THR A 97 7.21 23.02 5.67
N PRO A 98 6.75 21.74 5.64
CA PRO A 98 5.46 21.45 5.02
C PRO A 98 4.34 22.29 5.62
N SER A 99 3.40 22.76 4.78
CA SER A 99 2.27 23.57 5.21
C SER A 99 1.35 22.78 6.15
N LYS A 100 0.89 23.45 7.21
CA LYS A 100 -0.24 22.99 8.01
C LYS A 100 -1.53 23.28 7.26
N ASN A 101 -2.59 22.53 7.57
CA ASN A 101 -3.92 22.88 7.10
C ASN A 101 -4.35 24.21 7.73
N THR A 102 -4.86 25.13 6.90
CA THR A 102 -5.40 26.41 7.33
C THR A 102 -6.85 26.31 7.78
N ASN A 103 -7.62 25.42 7.13
CA ASN A 103 -9.02 25.18 7.46
C ASN A 103 -9.15 23.99 8.41
N GLN A 104 -10.05 24.10 9.38
CA GLN A 104 -10.39 22.99 10.27
C GLN A 104 -10.85 21.79 9.43
N ASN A 105 -10.39 20.59 9.83
CA ASN A 105 -10.82 19.32 9.25
C ASN A 105 -10.32 19.02 7.82
N THR A 106 -9.52 19.89 7.20
CA THR A 106 -8.87 19.57 5.92
C THR A 106 -7.64 18.67 6.11
N PHE A 107 -7.19 18.05 5.02
CA PHE A 107 -6.03 17.16 5.04
C PHE A 107 -4.78 17.88 5.54
N ASN A 108 -4.17 17.35 6.59
CA ASN A 108 -2.93 17.90 7.17
C ASN A 108 -1.71 17.26 6.50
N TYR A 109 -1.17 17.95 5.48
CA TYR A 109 -0.03 17.48 4.70
C TYR A 109 1.25 17.35 5.55
N GLN A 110 1.48 18.28 6.50
CA GLN A 110 2.63 18.20 7.41
C GLN A 110 2.58 16.93 8.27
N LYS A 111 1.41 16.63 8.86
CA LYS A 111 1.22 15.43 9.69
C LYS A 111 1.37 14.14 8.87
N TYR A 112 0.87 14.13 7.64
CA TYR A 112 1.04 13.02 6.71
C TYR A 112 2.52 12.74 6.38
N LEU A 113 3.31 13.78 6.08
CA LEU A 113 4.74 13.65 5.83
C LEU A 113 5.51 13.23 7.08
N TYR A 114 5.13 13.78 8.24
CA TYR A 114 5.72 13.40 9.52
C TYR A 114 5.60 11.89 9.78
N TYR A 115 4.45 11.29 9.51
CA TYR A 115 4.26 9.84 9.64
C TYR A 115 5.08 9.02 8.63
N LYS A 116 5.48 9.64 7.52
CA LYS A 116 6.42 9.07 6.55
C LYS A 116 7.88 9.32 6.91
N LYS A 117 8.15 9.92 8.07
CA LYS A 117 9.48 10.32 8.56
C LYS A 117 10.15 11.35 7.64
N ILE A 118 9.36 12.22 7.01
CA ILE A 118 9.81 13.37 6.23
C ILE A 118 9.45 14.62 7.03
N TYR A 119 10.47 15.32 7.52
CA TYR A 119 10.30 16.52 8.35
C TYR A 119 10.31 17.80 7.51
N TYR A 120 11.23 17.87 6.56
CA TYR A 120 11.38 19.00 5.65
C TYR A 120 11.18 18.59 4.19
N LEU A 121 10.69 19.55 3.39
CA LEU A 121 10.76 19.53 1.95
C LEU A 121 12.00 20.32 1.51
N VAL A 122 12.56 19.99 0.36
CA VAL A 122 13.68 20.72 -0.24
C VAL A 122 13.22 21.29 -1.58
N GLU A 123 13.25 22.62 -1.73
CA GLU A 123 13.22 23.24 -3.05
C GLU A 123 14.64 23.35 -3.58
N ALA A 124 14.93 22.49 -4.57
CA ALA A 124 16.25 22.39 -5.14
C ALA A 124 16.49 23.49 -6.19
N THR A 125 17.68 24.09 -6.13
CA THR A 125 18.21 24.98 -7.16
C THR A 125 19.10 24.24 -8.15
N SER A 126 19.81 23.18 -7.68
CA SER A 126 20.61 22.30 -8.54
C SER A 126 20.67 20.88 -7.97
N ILE A 127 20.77 19.92 -8.88
CA ILE A 127 20.91 18.49 -8.54
C ILE A 127 22.08 17.94 -9.36
N ASN A 128 23.09 17.43 -8.67
CA ASN A 128 24.27 16.83 -9.29
C ASN A 128 24.40 15.37 -8.86
N LYS A 129 24.57 14.48 -9.82
CA LYS A 129 24.88 13.07 -9.56
C LYS A 129 26.34 12.96 -9.16
N ILE A 130 26.61 12.35 -7.98
CA ILE A 130 27.96 12.15 -7.45
C ILE A 130 28.49 10.77 -7.84
N ALA A 131 27.63 9.74 -7.69
CA ALA A 131 28.01 8.36 -7.95
C ALA A 131 26.83 7.55 -8.45
N ASN A 132 27.13 6.52 -9.26
CA ASN A 132 26.16 5.54 -9.67
C ASN A 132 25.78 4.62 -8.52
N ASN A 133 24.65 3.93 -8.70
CA ASN A 133 24.19 2.92 -7.77
C ASN A 133 25.15 1.73 -7.70
N HIS A 134 25.53 1.32 -6.47
CA HIS A 134 26.28 0.10 -6.19
C HIS A 134 25.47 -0.93 -5.37
N ASN A 135 24.20 -0.67 -5.10
CA ASN A 135 23.37 -1.58 -4.30
C ASN A 135 22.57 -2.52 -5.21
N TYR A 136 22.79 -3.82 -5.06
CA TYR A 136 22.10 -4.86 -5.85
C TYR A 136 20.57 -4.73 -5.87
N LEU A 137 19.94 -4.32 -4.77
CA LEU A 137 18.48 -4.17 -4.70
C LEU A 137 17.99 -3.05 -5.64
N TYR A 138 18.70 -1.92 -5.68
CA TYR A 138 18.35 -0.84 -6.60
C TYR A 138 18.69 -1.20 -8.06
N THR A 139 19.75 -1.96 -8.28
CA THR A 139 20.09 -2.47 -9.63
C THR A 139 18.96 -3.38 -10.15
N ILE A 140 18.48 -4.32 -9.34
CA ILE A 140 17.33 -5.17 -9.70
C ILE A 140 16.12 -4.29 -9.99
N LYS A 141 15.83 -3.31 -9.12
CA LYS A 141 14.70 -2.39 -9.31
C LYS A 141 14.82 -1.64 -10.65
N ASN A 142 15.98 -1.09 -10.97
CA ASN A 142 16.22 -0.38 -12.23
C ASN A 142 15.98 -1.27 -13.44
N ILE A 143 16.50 -2.49 -13.44
CA ILE A 143 16.30 -3.47 -14.52
C ILE A 143 14.80 -3.76 -14.72
N LEU A 144 14.06 -3.95 -13.61
CA LEU A 144 12.62 -4.23 -13.66
C LEU A 144 11.84 -3.05 -14.26
N TYR A 145 12.22 -1.80 -13.96
CA TYR A 145 11.55 -0.60 -14.47
C TYR A 145 11.91 -0.30 -15.93
N GLN A 146 13.19 -0.40 -16.29
CA GLN A 146 13.66 -0.15 -17.67
C GLN A 146 12.94 -1.02 -18.71
N LYS A 147 12.59 -2.26 -18.33
CA LYS A 147 11.86 -3.18 -19.20
C LYS A 147 10.49 -2.65 -19.64
N ILE A 148 9.86 -1.81 -18.82
CA ILE A 148 8.48 -1.34 -19.03
C ILE A 148 8.37 0.12 -19.44
N ASP A 149 9.43 0.90 -19.36
CA ASP A 149 9.37 2.36 -19.59
C ASP A 149 8.87 2.74 -20.99
N LYS A 150 9.05 1.86 -21.98
CA LYS A 150 8.57 2.07 -23.38
C LYS A 150 7.13 1.62 -23.62
N LEU A 151 6.49 0.96 -22.64
CA LEU A 151 5.15 0.42 -22.80
C LEU A 151 4.08 1.49 -22.56
N LYS A 152 3.01 1.49 -23.35
CA LYS A 152 1.86 2.40 -23.18
C LYS A 152 1.18 2.21 -21.83
N SER A 153 1.09 0.97 -21.36
CA SER A 153 0.50 0.60 -20.06
C SER A 153 1.49 0.62 -18.89
N SER A 154 2.69 1.21 -19.06
CA SER A 154 3.75 1.21 -18.04
C SER A 154 3.27 1.68 -16.67
N ASN A 155 2.41 2.72 -16.61
CA ASN A 155 1.86 3.26 -15.37
C ASN A 155 1.02 2.23 -14.58
N TYR A 156 0.25 1.41 -15.29
CA TYR A 156 -0.53 0.33 -14.66
C TYR A 156 0.35 -0.81 -14.20
N ILE A 157 1.36 -1.17 -14.98
CA ILE A 157 2.33 -2.20 -14.59
C ILE A 157 3.09 -1.74 -13.33
N LYS A 158 3.57 -0.49 -13.28
CA LYS A 158 4.20 0.10 -12.09
C LYS A 158 3.26 0.08 -10.88
N THR A 159 2.01 0.44 -11.09
CA THR A 159 1.00 0.50 -10.03
C THR A 159 0.62 -0.88 -9.48
N LEU A 160 0.35 -1.85 -10.35
CA LEU A 160 -0.16 -3.16 -9.96
C LEU A 160 0.93 -4.16 -9.57
N LEU A 161 2.15 -4.04 -10.14
CA LEU A 161 3.25 -4.97 -9.84
C LEU A 161 4.30 -4.37 -8.92
N PHE A 162 4.55 -3.06 -8.95
CA PHE A 162 5.69 -2.47 -8.24
C PHE A 162 5.32 -1.50 -7.11
N CYS A 163 4.05 -1.47 -6.71
CA CYS A 163 3.54 -0.58 -5.64
C CYS A 163 3.82 0.91 -5.90
N ASP A 164 4.07 1.29 -7.15
CA ASP A 164 4.40 2.66 -7.52
C ASP A 164 3.26 3.29 -8.34
N ASN A 165 2.40 4.02 -7.65
CA ASN A 165 1.22 4.63 -8.26
C ASN A 165 1.59 5.88 -9.05
N THR A 166 1.95 5.69 -10.32
CA THR A 166 2.33 6.73 -11.29
C THR A 166 1.17 7.22 -12.16
N LEU A 167 -0.06 6.80 -11.88
CA LEU A 167 -1.26 7.26 -12.58
C LEU A 167 -1.42 8.80 -12.44
N SER A 168 -2.11 9.43 -13.40
CA SER A 168 -2.40 10.87 -13.36
C SER A 168 -3.22 11.26 -12.13
N LYS A 169 -3.16 12.53 -11.73
CA LYS A 169 -3.93 13.02 -10.59
C LYS A 169 -5.44 12.87 -10.84
N GLU A 170 -5.88 13.15 -12.05
CA GLU A 170 -7.28 13.07 -12.46
C GLU A 170 -7.82 11.65 -12.32
N ILE A 171 -7.06 10.65 -12.78
CA ILE A 171 -7.43 9.23 -12.66
C ILE A 171 -7.41 8.77 -11.20
N LYS A 172 -6.41 9.15 -10.43
CA LYS A 172 -6.36 8.84 -8.99
C LYS A 172 -7.58 9.39 -8.27
N GLU A 173 -7.98 10.61 -8.59
CA GLU A 173 -9.14 11.25 -7.99
C GLU A 173 -10.45 10.58 -8.43
N SER A 174 -10.61 10.24 -9.71
CA SER A 174 -11.77 9.48 -10.18
C SER A 174 -11.91 8.13 -9.49
N TYR A 175 -10.79 7.42 -9.29
CA TYR A 175 -10.78 6.15 -8.55
C TYR A 175 -11.12 6.33 -7.06
N ARG A 176 -10.68 7.45 -6.46
CA ARG A 176 -11.03 7.80 -5.08
C ARG A 176 -12.53 8.05 -4.95
N ILE A 177 -13.09 8.89 -5.80
CA ILE A 177 -14.52 9.24 -5.82
C ILE A 177 -15.38 7.98 -6.03
N ASN A 178 -14.97 7.10 -6.94
CA ASN A 178 -15.67 5.86 -7.24
C ASN A 178 -15.45 4.74 -6.20
N GLY A 179 -14.60 4.97 -5.17
CA GLY A 179 -14.32 4.00 -4.11
C GLY A 179 -13.53 2.77 -4.57
N ILE A 180 -12.82 2.86 -5.69
CA ILE A 180 -12.07 1.75 -6.31
C ILE A 180 -10.55 1.91 -6.21
N SER A 181 -10.03 2.95 -5.57
CA SER A 181 -8.58 3.20 -5.41
C SER A 181 -7.81 2.02 -4.82
N HIS A 182 -8.45 1.21 -3.96
CA HIS A 182 -7.83 0.07 -3.32
C HIS A 182 -7.50 -1.08 -4.29
N LEU A 183 -8.13 -1.12 -5.48
CA LEU A 183 -7.86 -2.11 -6.52
C LEU A 183 -6.53 -1.85 -7.23
N PHE A 184 -6.06 -0.60 -7.20
CA PHE A 184 -4.78 -0.12 -7.77
C PHE A 184 -3.69 0.02 -6.70
N SER A 185 -3.90 -0.54 -5.53
CA SER A 185 -2.88 -0.72 -4.49
C SER A 185 -2.57 -2.19 -4.36
N VAL A 186 -1.27 -2.54 -4.35
CA VAL A 186 -0.88 -3.94 -4.16
C VAL A 186 -1.39 -4.44 -2.80
N SER A 187 -2.22 -5.47 -2.84
CA SER A 187 -2.99 -5.97 -1.71
C SER A 187 -2.79 -7.48 -1.49
N GLY A 188 -3.52 -8.03 -0.52
CA GLY A 188 -3.55 -9.48 -0.29
C GLY A 188 -3.97 -10.30 -1.50
N MET A 189 -4.79 -9.75 -2.39
CA MET A 189 -5.17 -10.38 -3.66
C MET A 189 -3.93 -10.60 -4.55
N HIS A 190 -3.08 -9.60 -4.70
CA HIS A 190 -1.85 -9.69 -5.49
C HIS A 190 -0.88 -10.71 -4.91
N ILE A 191 -0.66 -10.70 -3.58
CA ILE A 191 0.19 -11.69 -2.91
C ILE A 191 -0.34 -13.11 -3.13
N ASN A 192 -1.64 -13.32 -2.94
CA ASN A 192 -2.25 -14.63 -3.16
C ASN A 192 -2.11 -15.10 -4.61
N PHE A 193 -2.22 -14.17 -5.57
CA PHE A 193 -2.03 -14.48 -6.98
C PHE A 193 -0.59 -14.92 -7.27
N PHE A 194 0.42 -14.15 -6.83
CA PHE A 194 1.83 -14.51 -6.99
C PHE A 194 2.18 -15.84 -6.31
N VAL A 195 1.72 -16.02 -5.08
CA VAL A 195 1.91 -17.28 -4.33
C VAL A 195 1.27 -18.44 -5.09
N SER A 196 0.07 -18.25 -5.67
CA SER A 196 -0.60 -19.30 -6.44
C SER A 196 0.20 -19.69 -7.68
N ILE A 197 0.75 -18.73 -8.43
CA ILE A 197 1.62 -19.02 -9.58
C ILE A 197 2.86 -19.80 -9.16
N ILE A 198 3.54 -19.35 -8.09
CA ILE A 198 4.73 -20.02 -7.57
C ILE A 198 4.38 -21.45 -7.13
N TYR A 199 3.24 -21.67 -6.47
CA TYR A 199 2.79 -22.99 -6.07
C TYR A 199 2.50 -23.90 -7.27
N LEU A 200 1.87 -23.38 -8.33
CA LEU A 200 1.63 -24.13 -9.55
C LEU A 200 2.93 -24.64 -10.17
N TYR A 201 3.95 -23.80 -10.22
CA TYR A 201 5.28 -24.18 -10.70
C TYR A 201 5.96 -25.20 -9.78
N LEU A 202 5.97 -24.92 -8.48
CA LEU A 202 6.61 -25.78 -7.48
C LEU A 202 5.92 -27.14 -7.35
N ASN A 203 4.63 -27.25 -7.68
CA ASN A 203 3.93 -28.54 -7.70
C ASN A 203 4.48 -29.51 -8.73
N LYS A 204 5.08 -28.99 -9.82
CA LYS A 204 5.74 -29.79 -10.88
C LYS A 204 7.15 -30.25 -10.47
N ILE A 205 7.80 -29.52 -9.53
CA ILE A 205 9.21 -29.73 -9.18
C ILE A 205 9.35 -30.55 -7.88
N THR A 206 8.50 -30.29 -6.90
CA THR A 206 8.62 -30.95 -5.58
C THR A 206 7.27 -31.20 -4.93
N TYR A 207 7.15 -32.33 -4.24
CA TYR A 207 6.00 -32.62 -3.38
C TYR A 207 6.18 -32.11 -1.94
N ASN A 208 7.39 -31.67 -1.57
CA ASN A 208 7.70 -31.24 -0.21
C ASN A 208 7.09 -29.87 0.10
N LYS A 209 6.04 -29.85 0.91
CA LYS A 209 5.34 -28.63 1.33
C LYS A 209 6.24 -27.65 2.07
N ARG A 210 7.25 -28.11 2.83
CA ARG A 210 8.17 -27.22 3.56
C ARG A 210 9.00 -26.38 2.59
N ILE A 211 9.50 -27.00 1.51
CA ILE A 211 10.27 -26.31 0.46
C ILE A 211 9.39 -25.26 -0.23
N LYS A 212 8.13 -25.60 -0.56
CA LYS A 212 7.20 -24.65 -1.18
C LYS A 212 6.96 -23.42 -0.31
N TYR A 213 6.69 -23.60 0.99
CA TYR A 213 6.50 -22.50 1.94
C TYR A 213 7.77 -21.67 2.11
N LEU A 214 8.95 -22.31 2.15
CA LEU A 214 10.22 -21.61 2.26
C LEU A 214 10.44 -20.68 1.05
N ILE A 215 10.30 -21.21 -0.16
CA ILE A 215 10.49 -20.45 -1.40
C ILE A 215 9.49 -19.30 -1.52
N THR A 216 8.21 -19.56 -1.22
CA THR A 216 7.19 -18.50 -1.26
C THR A 216 7.43 -17.42 -0.22
N ASN A 217 7.86 -17.77 0.99
CA ASN A 217 8.17 -16.77 2.02
C ASN A 217 9.39 -15.93 1.65
N ILE A 218 10.45 -16.54 1.08
CA ILE A 218 11.62 -15.82 0.57
C ILE A 218 11.19 -14.84 -0.54
N PHE A 219 10.36 -15.29 -1.50
CA PHE A 219 9.82 -14.41 -2.53
C PHE A 219 9.04 -13.22 -1.94
N ILE A 220 8.15 -13.47 -0.99
CA ILE A 220 7.34 -12.41 -0.34
C ILE A 220 8.24 -11.40 0.37
N ILE A 221 9.29 -11.86 1.06
CA ILE A 221 10.24 -10.98 1.76
C ILE A 221 11.02 -10.12 0.75
N ILE A 222 11.56 -10.71 -0.31
CA ILE A 222 12.28 -9.99 -1.36
C ILE A 222 11.36 -8.96 -2.02
N TYR A 223 10.12 -9.36 -2.35
CA TYR A 223 9.14 -8.47 -2.96
C TYR A 223 8.79 -7.29 -2.05
N LEU A 224 8.62 -7.51 -0.74
CA LEU A 224 8.36 -6.45 0.23
C LEU A 224 9.55 -5.49 0.38
N ILE A 225 10.79 -5.99 0.29
CA ILE A 225 11.99 -5.16 0.35
C ILE A 225 12.13 -4.27 -0.90
N LEU A 226 11.84 -4.82 -2.08
CA LEU A 226 11.92 -4.10 -3.35
C LEU A 226 10.82 -3.04 -3.50
N PHE A 227 9.59 -3.37 -3.07
CA PHE A 227 8.37 -2.57 -3.30
C PHE A 227 7.57 -2.35 -2.01
N PRO A 228 8.12 -1.63 -1.01
CA PRO A 228 7.47 -1.47 0.28
C PRO A 228 6.17 -0.66 0.17
N SER A 229 5.07 -1.24 0.67
CA SER A 229 3.82 -0.52 0.91
C SER A 229 3.15 -1.03 2.18
N SER A 230 2.30 -0.21 2.80
CA SER A 230 1.63 -0.56 4.06
C SER A 230 0.66 -1.74 3.92
N SER A 231 -0.11 -1.77 2.84
CA SER A 231 -1.03 -2.86 2.54
C SER A 231 -0.29 -4.18 2.22
N LEU A 232 0.82 -4.08 1.48
CA LEU A 232 1.68 -5.22 1.19
C LEU A 232 2.31 -5.77 2.46
N LEU A 233 2.81 -4.90 3.36
CA LEU A 233 3.41 -5.33 4.64
C LEU A 233 2.43 -6.19 5.44
N ARG A 234 1.17 -5.75 5.62
CA ARG A 234 0.15 -6.53 6.31
C ARG A 234 -0.04 -7.91 5.66
N SER A 235 -0.21 -7.93 4.34
CA SER A 235 -0.47 -9.16 3.60
C SER A 235 0.70 -10.12 3.62
N ALA A 236 1.93 -9.60 3.52
CA ALA A 236 3.16 -10.36 3.59
C ALA A 236 3.34 -11.00 4.97
N VAL A 237 3.25 -10.20 6.05
CA VAL A 237 3.37 -10.70 7.42
C VAL A 237 2.32 -11.77 7.71
N MET A 238 1.05 -11.53 7.31
CA MET A 238 -0.03 -12.48 7.50
C MET A 238 0.21 -13.80 6.74
N SER A 239 0.69 -13.75 5.51
CA SER A 239 1.02 -14.93 4.70
C SER A 239 2.16 -15.73 5.32
N ILE A 240 3.22 -15.06 5.79
CA ILE A 240 4.36 -15.71 6.47
C ILE A 240 3.89 -16.38 7.78
N LEU A 241 3.08 -15.69 8.59
CA LEU A 241 2.55 -16.26 9.83
C LEU A 241 1.63 -17.48 9.58
N TYR A 242 0.83 -17.47 8.51
CA TYR A 242 0.07 -18.65 8.09
C TYR A 242 1.00 -19.81 7.69
N SER A 243 2.06 -19.54 6.97
CA SER A 243 3.06 -20.56 6.60
C SER A 243 3.72 -21.17 7.83
N ILE A 244 4.16 -20.34 8.78
CA ILE A 244 4.76 -20.75 10.04
C ILE A 244 3.77 -21.60 10.87
N ASN A 245 2.52 -21.13 11.00
CA ASN A 245 1.46 -21.83 11.71
C ASN A 245 1.23 -23.24 11.13
N TYR A 246 1.22 -23.35 9.80
CA TYR A 246 1.06 -24.64 9.11
C TYR A 246 2.27 -25.55 9.32
N LEU A 247 3.49 -25.03 9.06
CA LEU A 247 4.73 -25.82 9.13
C LEU A 247 5.03 -26.34 10.53
N LEU A 248 4.81 -25.52 11.55
CA LEU A 248 5.05 -25.87 12.95
C LEU A 248 3.83 -26.53 13.62
N LYS A 249 2.72 -26.70 12.88
CA LYS A 249 1.46 -27.28 13.39
C LYS A 249 0.99 -26.60 14.68
N LEU A 250 1.05 -25.26 14.74
CA LEU A 250 0.76 -24.50 15.95
C LEU A 250 -0.74 -24.42 16.27
N LYS A 251 -1.64 -24.66 15.29
CA LYS A 251 -3.10 -24.61 15.43
C LYS A 251 -3.65 -23.26 15.90
N ILE A 252 -2.94 -22.16 15.57
CA ILE A 252 -3.36 -20.79 15.89
C ILE A 252 -4.58 -20.44 15.03
N LYS A 253 -5.59 -19.81 15.63
CA LYS A 253 -6.80 -19.37 14.93
C LYS A 253 -6.50 -18.21 13.98
N LYS A 254 -7.33 -18.05 12.92
CA LYS A 254 -7.16 -16.98 11.94
C LYS A 254 -7.17 -15.58 12.56
N ILE A 255 -8.03 -15.37 13.55
CA ILE A 255 -8.13 -14.11 14.27
C ILE A 255 -6.86 -13.80 15.07
N ASP A 256 -6.28 -14.79 15.71
CA ASP A 256 -5.04 -14.61 16.49
C ASP A 256 -3.84 -14.37 15.56
N ILE A 257 -3.81 -15.01 14.37
CA ILE A 257 -2.81 -14.69 13.33
C ILE A 257 -2.95 -13.23 12.87
N LEU A 258 -4.17 -12.74 12.71
CA LEU A 258 -4.39 -11.35 12.33
C LEU A 258 -3.93 -10.38 13.43
N LEU A 259 -4.18 -10.69 14.70
CA LEU A 259 -3.68 -9.91 15.84
C LEU A 259 -2.13 -9.93 15.91
N LEU A 260 -1.51 -11.07 15.70
CA LEU A 260 -0.05 -11.17 15.58
C LEU A 260 0.46 -10.34 14.39
N THR A 261 -0.26 -10.33 13.27
CA THR A 261 0.07 -9.49 12.11
C THR A 261 0.08 -8.01 12.48
N LEU A 262 -0.90 -7.55 13.27
CA LEU A 262 -0.91 -6.17 13.78
C LEU A 262 0.34 -5.91 14.63
N GLY A 263 0.59 -6.74 15.65
CA GLY A 263 1.73 -6.58 16.54
C GLY A 263 3.06 -6.52 15.79
N VAL A 264 3.31 -7.46 14.89
CA VAL A 264 4.53 -7.48 14.07
C VAL A 264 4.64 -6.27 13.17
N SER A 265 3.54 -5.84 12.53
CA SER A 265 3.54 -4.64 11.66
C SER A 265 3.86 -3.37 12.44
N LEU A 266 3.34 -3.23 13.68
CA LEU A 266 3.62 -2.11 14.56
C LEU A 266 5.08 -2.09 15.03
N LEU A 267 5.66 -3.25 15.31
CA LEU A 267 7.09 -3.34 15.66
C LEU A 267 8.01 -2.96 14.48
N ILE A 268 7.63 -3.31 13.25
CA ILE A 268 8.39 -2.92 12.04
C ILE A 268 8.26 -1.42 11.77
N ASN A 269 7.04 -0.88 11.84
CA ASN A 269 6.77 0.53 11.61
C ASN A 269 5.66 1.05 12.55
N PRO A 270 6.01 1.70 13.65
CA PRO A 270 5.02 2.24 14.61
C PRO A 270 4.04 3.24 13.98
N PHE A 271 4.47 4.01 12.97
CA PHE A 271 3.63 5.01 12.33
C PHE A 271 2.60 4.44 11.34
N ILE A 272 2.60 3.12 11.10
CA ILE A 272 1.65 2.46 10.18
C ILE A 272 0.19 2.59 10.65
N ILE A 273 -0.05 2.82 11.95
CA ILE A 273 -1.40 3.06 12.52
C ILE A 273 -2.07 4.32 11.95
N TYR A 274 -1.30 5.24 11.37
CA TYR A 274 -1.81 6.46 10.75
C TYR A 274 -1.91 6.35 9.22
N ASP A 275 -1.50 5.21 8.65
CA ASP A 275 -1.63 4.95 7.21
C ASP A 275 -3.04 4.46 6.87
N LEU A 276 -3.80 5.27 6.13
CA LEU A 276 -5.18 4.95 5.76
C LEU A 276 -5.29 3.63 4.99
N GLY A 277 -4.34 3.35 4.10
CA GLY A 277 -4.32 2.09 3.35
C GLY A 277 -4.18 0.88 4.27
N TYR A 278 -3.35 0.99 5.32
CA TYR A 278 -3.23 -0.04 6.34
C TYR A 278 -4.51 -0.19 7.17
N ILE A 279 -5.09 0.93 7.62
CA ILE A 279 -6.31 0.92 8.43
C ILE A 279 -7.45 0.24 7.68
N TYR A 280 -7.74 0.66 6.44
CA TYR A 280 -8.76 0.00 5.61
C TYR A 280 -8.47 -1.49 5.42
N SER A 281 -7.24 -1.81 5.01
CA SER A 281 -6.83 -3.19 4.73
C SER A 281 -6.95 -4.10 5.95
N TYR A 282 -6.55 -3.60 7.15
CA TYR A 282 -6.62 -4.35 8.39
C TYR A 282 -8.05 -4.53 8.86
N THR A 283 -8.85 -3.43 8.92
CA THR A 283 -10.24 -3.46 9.40
C THR A 283 -11.12 -4.34 8.53
N ILE A 284 -11.07 -4.18 7.20
CA ILE A 284 -11.84 -5.04 6.29
C ILE A 284 -11.45 -6.51 6.46
N THR A 285 -10.14 -6.81 6.56
CA THR A 285 -9.69 -8.20 6.76
C THR A 285 -10.15 -8.77 8.09
N PHE A 286 -10.20 -7.97 9.16
CA PHE A 286 -10.70 -8.37 10.46
C PHE A 286 -12.16 -8.85 10.37
N PHE A 287 -13.02 -8.09 9.75
CA PHE A 287 -14.43 -8.46 9.58
C PHE A 287 -14.64 -9.61 8.61
N LEU A 288 -13.83 -9.72 7.55
CA LEU A 288 -13.86 -10.88 6.67
C LEU A 288 -13.42 -12.18 7.39
N VAL A 289 -12.47 -12.09 8.32
CA VAL A 289 -12.05 -13.24 9.13
C VAL A 289 -13.17 -13.62 10.11
N LEU A 290 -13.84 -12.67 10.75
CA LEU A 290 -15.00 -12.94 11.61
C LEU A 290 -16.14 -13.60 10.81
N SER A 291 -16.43 -13.10 9.61
CA SER A 291 -17.49 -13.64 8.72
C SER A 291 -17.08 -14.93 7.98
N SER A 292 -15.95 -15.52 8.31
CA SER A 292 -15.40 -16.67 7.55
C SER A 292 -16.28 -17.92 7.55
N SER A 293 -17.10 -18.13 8.58
CA SER A 293 -18.10 -19.22 8.66
C SER A 293 -19.26 -19.00 7.68
N THR A 294 -19.78 -17.80 7.62
CA THR A 294 -20.86 -17.37 6.70
C THR A 294 -20.38 -17.46 5.25
N LEU A 295 -19.15 -16.98 4.98
CA LEU A 295 -18.53 -17.01 3.64
C LEU A 295 -18.35 -18.42 3.09
N LYS A 296 -18.10 -19.40 3.95
CA LYS A 296 -17.94 -20.82 3.53
C LYS A 296 -19.23 -21.43 3.02
N LYS A 297 -20.39 -20.97 3.49
CA LYS A 297 -21.70 -21.48 3.11
C LYS A 297 -22.25 -20.88 1.82
N LYS A 298 -21.64 -19.82 1.27
CA LYS A 298 -22.12 -19.11 0.09
C LYS A 298 -21.51 -19.67 -1.20
N ASN A 299 -22.28 -19.70 -2.28
CA ASN A 299 -21.80 -19.94 -3.63
C ASN A 299 -20.87 -18.81 -4.11
N LYS A 300 -20.18 -18.99 -5.25
CA LYS A 300 -19.17 -18.03 -5.74
C LYS A 300 -19.72 -16.60 -5.92
N ILE A 301 -20.90 -16.47 -6.55
CA ILE A 301 -21.52 -15.17 -6.84
C ILE A 301 -21.95 -14.48 -5.54
N ASN A 302 -22.71 -15.18 -4.69
CA ASN A 302 -23.17 -14.64 -3.41
C ASN A 302 -22.02 -14.30 -2.48
N LYS A 303 -20.87 -14.98 -2.61
CA LYS A 303 -19.66 -14.67 -1.86
C LYS A 303 -19.05 -13.33 -2.32
N ILE A 304 -18.99 -13.06 -3.63
CA ILE A 304 -18.47 -11.79 -4.17
C ILE A 304 -19.38 -10.63 -3.69
N ILE A 305 -20.69 -10.78 -3.84
CA ILE A 305 -21.66 -9.77 -3.41
C ILE A 305 -21.52 -9.50 -1.90
N TYR A 306 -21.48 -10.56 -1.09
CA TYR A 306 -21.34 -10.43 0.36
C TYR A 306 -20.05 -9.75 0.78
N ILE A 307 -18.90 -10.12 0.17
CA ILE A 307 -17.61 -9.49 0.44
C ILE A 307 -17.64 -8.00 0.06
N SER A 308 -18.21 -7.64 -1.09
CA SER A 308 -18.31 -6.24 -1.53
C SER A 308 -19.20 -5.42 -0.59
N LEU A 309 -20.36 -5.92 -0.20
CA LEU A 309 -21.26 -5.27 0.75
C LEU A 309 -20.61 -5.11 2.13
N LEU A 310 -20.04 -6.18 2.67
CA LEU A 310 -19.39 -6.15 3.99
C LEU A 310 -18.19 -5.17 3.98
N SER A 311 -17.36 -5.21 2.92
CA SER A 311 -16.22 -4.30 2.81
C SER A 311 -16.67 -2.85 2.71
N PHE A 312 -17.75 -2.57 1.99
CA PHE A 312 -18.33 -1.24 1.91
C PHE A 312 -18.83 -0.77 3.28
N LEU A 313 -19.68 -1.55 3.95
CA LEU A 313 -20.23 -1.20 5.27
C LEU A 313 -19.13 -0.94 6.31
N VAL A 314 -18.13 -1.83 6.35
CA VAL A 314 -16.98 -1.69 7.27
C VAL A 314 -16.14 -0.45 6.93
N SER A 315 -16.07 -0.04 5.66
CA SER A 315 -15.30 1.13 5.26
C SER A 315 -16.01 2.46 5.54
N ILE A 316 -17.34 2.47 5.68
CA ILE A 316 -18.15 3.69 5.88
C ILE A 316 -17.60 4.60 6.98
N PRO A 317 -17.41 4.15 8.24
CA PRO A 317 -16.97 5.01 9.32
C PRO A 317 -15.60 5.66 9.03
N ILE A 318 -14.66 4.87 8.45
CA ILE A 318 -13.32 5.35 8.11
C ILE A 318 -13.40 6.38 6.97
N THR A 319 -14.26 6.13 5.97
CA THR A 319 -14.43 7.00 4.81
C THR A 319 -15.08 8.32 5.21
N ILE A 320 -16.15 8.30 5.99
CA ILE A 320 -16.82 9.53 6.46
C ILE A 320 -15.84 10.37 7.29
N TYR A 321 -15.08 9.75 8.19
CA TYR A 321 -14.14 10.48 9.04
C TYR A 321 -13.02 11.19 8.25
N ASN A 322 -12.56 10.59 7.13
CA ASN A 322 -11.41 11.08 6.38
C ASN A 322 -11.77 11.88 5.12
N SER A 323 -12.87 11.53 4.46
CA SER A 323 -13.25 12.10 3.14
C SER A 323 -14.55 12.90 3.18
N PHE A 324 -15.35 12.79 4.25
CA PHE A 324 -16.66 13.45 4.42
C PHE A 324 -17.70 13.12 3.36
N GLU A 325 -17.43 12.14 2.51
CA GLU A 325 -18.32 11.73 1.43
C GLU A 325 -18.31 10.22 1.26
N ILE A 326 -19.44 9.66 0.84
CA ILE A 326 -19.59 8.27 0.44
C ILE A 326 -20.23 8.25 -0.94
N ASN A 327 -19.75 7.36 -1.79
CA ASN A 327 -20.37 7.10 -3.07
C ASN A 327 -20.98 5.70 -3.09
N ILE A 328 -22.31 5.60 -3.14
CA ILE A 328 -23.03 4.33 -3.07
C ILE A 328 -22.75 3.45 -4.30
N ILE A 329 -22.50 4.05 -5.46
CA ILE A 329 -22.17 3.31 -6.69
C ILE A 329 -20.91 2.45 -6.56
N SER A 330 -20.06 2.76 -5.56
CA SER A 330 -18.84 1.98 -5.28
C SER A 330 -19.14 0.50 -4.97
N ILE A 331 -20.31 0.18 -4.41
CA ILE A 331 -20.73 -1.20 -4.16
C ILE A 331 -20.83 -1.96 -5.50
N LEU A 332 -21.58 -1.38 -6.44
CA LEU A 332 -21.78 -1.98 -7.76
C LEU A 332 -20.47 -2.09 -8.53
N LEU A 333 -19.69 -1.00 -8.51
CA LEU A 333 -18.38 -0.98 -9.17
C LEU A 333 -17.45 -2.06 -8.60
N ASN A 334 -17.42 -2.27 -7.30
CA ASN A 334 -16.59 -3.29 -6.68
C ASN A 334 -17.05 -4.71 -7.03
N ILE A 335 -18.37 -4.97 -7.12
CA ILE A 335 -18.89 -6.28 -7.54
C ILE A 335 -18.41 -6.62 -8.96
N ILE A 336 -18.35 -5.63 -9.86
CA ILE A 336 -17.96 -5.81 -11.26
C ILE A 336 -16.44 -5.77 -11.43
N LEU A 337 -15.78 -4.74 -10.89
CA LEU A 337 -14.37 -4.46 -11.17
C LEU A 337 -13.40 -5.36 -10.39
N VAL A 338 -13.75 -5.80 -9.18
CA VAL A 338 -12.87 -6.72 -8.42
C VAL A 338 -12.61 -8.01 -9.21
N PRO A 339 -13.62 -8.72 -9.77
CA PRO A 339 -13.37 -9.88 -10.62
C PRO A 339 -12.59 -9.54 -11.91
N ILE A 340 -12.93 -8.44 -12.57
CA ILE A 340 -12.25 -8.02 -13.81
C ILE A 340 -10.77 -7.78 -13.57
N ILE A 341 -10.45 -7.01 -12.51
CA ILE A 341 -9.05 -6.71 -12.18
C ILE A 341 -8.31 -7.96 -11.73
N SER A 342 -8.93 -8.80 -10.91
CA SER A 342 -8.25 -10.00 -10.36
C SER A 342 -8.06 -11.13 -11.36
N ILE A 343 -9.00 -11.31 -12.32
CA ILE A 343 -9.01 -12.44 -13.23
C ILE A 343 -8.46 -12.06 -14.62
N ILE A 344 -8.62 -10.79 -15.03
CA ILE A 344 -8.22 -10.35 -16.37
C ILE A 344 -7.03 -9.40 -16.30
N ILE A 345 -7.18 -8.24 -15.66
CA ILE A 345 -6.16 -7.19 -15.72
C ILE A 345 -4.86 -7.60 -15.04
N LEU A 346 -4.91 -8.16 -13.83
CA LEU A 346 -3.70 -8.55 -13.08
C LEU A 346 -2.92 -9.67 -13.79
N PRO A 347 -3.53 -10.78 -14.25
CA PRO A 347 -2.82 -11.77 -15.06
C PRO A 347 -2.27 -11.19 -16.36
N LEU A 348 -3.07 -10.37 -17.06
CA LEU A 348 -2.63 -9.72 -18.30
C LEU A 348 -1.46 -8.77 -18.05
N THR A 349 -1.46 -8.04 -16.93
CA THR A 349 -0.35 -7.16 -16.53
C THR A 349 0.95 -7.96 -16.37
N ILE A 350 0.91 -9.14 -15.75
CA ILE A 350 2.09 -10.01 -15.60
C ILE A 350 2.53 -10.56 -16.95
N LEU A 351 1.56 -10.99 -17.77
CA LEU A 351 1.87 -11.49 -19.12
C LEU A 351 2.48 -10.39 -19.99
N THR A 352 1.96 -9.16 -19.94
CA THR A 352 2.53 -8.02 -20.68
C THR A 352 3.94 -7.69 -20.20
N TYR A 353 4.20 -7.79 -18.89
CA TYR A 353 5.55 -7.62 -18.35
C TYR A 353 6.54 -8.64 -18.93
N ILE A 354 6.11 -9.89 -19.15
CA ILE A 354 6.93 -10.96 -19.73
C ILE A 354 6.98 -10.83 -21.26
N PHE A 355 5.85 -10.60 -21.90
CA PHE A 355 5.62 -10.51 -23.33
C PHE A 355 5.10 -9.12 -23.73
N PRO A 356 5.96 -8.15 -24.04
CA PRO A 356 5.57 -6.77 -24.38
C PRO A 356 4.59 -6.63 -25.53
N ILE A 357 4.49 -7.64 -26.41
CA ILE A 357 3.52 -7.66 -27.54
C ILE A 357 2.05 -7.54 -27.06
N LEU A 358 1.76 -7.92 -25.82
CA LEU A 358 0.43 -7.81 -25.21
C LEU A 358 0.08 -6.41 -24.72
N ASP A 359 1.01 -5.43 -24.83
CA ASP A 359 0.81 -4.08 -24.29
C ASP A 359 -0.42 -3.38 -24.88
N SER A 360 -0.68 -3.54 -26.17
CA SER A 360 -1.85 -2.94 -26.82
C SER A 360 -3.17 -3.46 -26.24
N ILE A 361 -3.21 -4.74 -25.88
CA ILE A 361 -4.40 -5.36 -25.27
C ILE A 361 -4.57 -4.85 -23.84
N LEU A 362 -3.50 -4.83 -23.04
CA LEU A 362 -3.55 -4.30 -21.67
C LEU A 362 -3.95 -2.82 -21.70
N TYR A 363 -3.37 -2.03 -22.60
CA TYR A 363 -3.71 -0.62 -22.77
C TYR A 363 -5.19 -0.40 -23.09
N LEU A 364 -5.77 -1.22 -23.96
CA LEU A 364 -7.20 -1.17 -24.28
C LEU A 364 -8.06 -1.35 -23.02
N PHE A 365 -7.79 -2.39 -22.22
CA PHE A 365 -8.54 -2.64 -20.98
C PHE A 365 -8.37 -1.50 -19.96
N THR A 366 -7.14 -1.02 -19.76
CA THR A 366 -6.86 0.03 -18.77
C THR A 366 -7.44 1.37 -19.21
N ASN A 367 -7.35 1.74 -20.49
CA ASN A 367 -7.93 2.96 -21.04
C ASN A 367 -9.47 2.96 -20.97
N THR A 368 -10.10 1.83 -21.28
CA THR A 368 -11.56 1.67 -21.12
C THR A 368 -11.97 1.85 -19.66
N LEU A 369 -11.22 1.29 -18.73
CA LEU A 369 -11.47 1.43 -17.29
C LEU A 369 -11.30 2.88 -16.83
N GLU A 370 -10.28 3.61 -17.31
CA GLU A 370 -10.09 5.02 -17.06
C GLU A 370 -11.28 5.86 -17.54
N THR A 371 -11.68 5.65 -18.81
CA THR A 371 -12.79 6.38 -19.43
C THR A 371 -14.09 6.16 -18.66
N ILE A 372 -14.42 4.91 -18.33
CA ILE A 372 -15.59 4.57 -17.52
C ILE A 372 -15.51 5.22 -16.14
N SER A 373 -14.37 5.15 -15.48
CA SER A 373 -14.20 5.73 -14.15
C SER A 373 -14.33 7.25 -14.16
N LEU A 374 -13.73 7.92 -15.15
CA LEU A 374 -13.84 9.36 -15.31
C LEU A 374 -15.29 9.79 -15.57
N PHE A 375 -16.01 9.04 -16.41
CA PHE A 375 -17.43 9.30 -16.67
C PHE A 375 -18.27 9.17 -15.39
N ILE A 376 -18.14 8.06 -14.67
CA ILE A 376 -18.91 7.79 -13.45
C ILE A 376 -18.57 8.80 -12.35
N SER A 377 -17.31 9.21 -12.21
CA SER A 377 -16.88 10.16 -11.18
C SER A 377 -17.52 11.54 -11.31
N LYS A 378 -18.02 11.91 -12.53
CA LYS A 378 -18.75 13.15 -12.78
C LYS A 378 -20.22 13.07 -12.36
N ILE A 379 -20.75 11.87 -12.12
CA ILE A 379 -22.15 11.67 -11.71
C ILE A 379 -22.25 11.96 -10.20
N ASN A 380 -22.91 13.06 -9.83
CA ASN A 380 -22.99 13.50 -8.43
C ASN A 380 -24.16 12.90 -7.65
N ILE A 381 -25.15 12.28 -8.34
CA ILE A 381 -26.40 11.79 -7.73
C ILE A 381 -26.15 10.68 -6.68
N THR A 382 -25.06 9.93 -6.82
CA THR A 382 -24.72 8.81 -5.94
C THR A 382 -23.84 9.18 -4.75
N LYS A 383 -23.45 10.46 -4.65
CA LYS A 383 -22.59 10.96 -3.57
C LYS A 383 -23.43 11.49 -2.42
N ILE A 384 -23.13 11.03 -1.23
CA ILE A 384 -23.70 11.55 0.02
C ILE A 384 -22.58 12.24 0.79
N ILE A 385 -22.79 13.52 1.10
CA ILE A 385 -21.83 14.35 1.84
C ILE A 385 -22.27 14.39 3.30
N PHE A 386 -21.33 14.21 4.20
CA PHE A 386 -21.55 14.22 5.64
C PHE A 386 -20.76 15.33 6.30
N PRO A 387 -21.30 15.95 7.38
CA PRO A 387 -20.48 16.75 8.27
C PRO A 387 -19.44 15.84 8.94
N LYS A 388 -18.34 16.40 9.43
CA LYS A 388 -17.32 15.62 10.13
C LYS A 388 -17.90 15.01 11.40
N PRO A 389 -17.97 13.65 11.52
CA PRO A 389 -18.45 13.02 12.73
C PRO A 389 -17.42 13.18 13.87
N SER A 390 -17.89 13.19 15.12
CA SER A 390 -16.99 13.02 16.26
C SER A 390 -16.42 11.60 16.27
N LEU A 391 -15.20 11.43 16.80
CA LEU A 391 -14.56 10.10 16.91
C LEU A 391 -15.45 9.11 17.67
N LEU A 392 -16.19 9.57 18.66
CA LEU A 392 -17.10 8.76 19.45
C LEU A 392 -18.26 8.21 18.60
N ILE A 393 -18.85 9.01 17.72
CA ILE A 393 -19.89 8.57 16.79
C ILE A 393 -19.35 7.51 15.82
N VAL A 394 -18.15 7.71 15.31
CA VAL A 394 -17.50 6.74 14.40
C VAL A 394 -17.28 5.38 15.06
N VAL A 395 -16.83 5.38 16.32
CA VAL A 395 -16.64 4.14 17.11
C VAL A 395 -17.98 3.47 17.42
N LEU A 396 -19.01 4.23 17.84
CA LEU A 396 -20.33 3.69 18.12
C LEU A 396 -20.99 3.10 16.86
N GLN A 397 -20.95 3.80 15.73
CA GLN A 397 -21.48 3.27 14.46
C GLN A 397 -20.78 2.00 14.02
N SER A 398 -19.48 1.85 14.30
CA SER A 398 -18.77 0.61 14.00
C SER A 398 -19.20 -0.56 14.89
N ILE A 399 -19.77 -0.30 16.07
CA ILE A 399 -20.30 -1.33 16.98
C ILE A 399 -21.71 -1.71 16.58
N ASP A 400 -22.58 -0.72 16.28
CA ASP A 400 -23.99 -0.95 15.95
C ASP A 400 -24.21 -1.63 14.58
N THR A 401 -23.29 -1.47 13.64
CA THR A 401 -23.35 -2.16 12.34
C THR A 401 -23.13 -3.67 12.45
N PHE A 402 -22.83 -4.21 13.65
CA PHE A 402 -22.47 -5.62 13.87
C PHE A 402 -23.31 -6.35 14.92
N ASN A 403 -24.27 -5.67 15.54
CA ASN A 403 -25.36 -6.29 16.29
C ASN A 403 -26.54 -6.57 15.34
#